data_765e2925a59e5b8b2d76b431eaaefd40
#
_entry.id   765e2925a59e5b8b2d76b431eaaefd40
#
_cell.length_a   1.000
_cell.length_b   1.000
_cell.length_c   1.000
_cell.angle_alpha   90.00
_cell.angle_beta   90.00
_cell.angle_gamma   90.00
#
_symmetry.space_group_name_H-M   'P 1'
#
loop_
_entity.id
_entity.type
_entity.pdbx_description
1 polymer ?
#
loop_
_entity_poly.entity_id
_entity_poly.type
_entity_poly.pdbx_seq_one_letter_code
_entity_poly.pdbx_strand_id
1 'polypeptide(L)'
;DDVRVVPNALELLQPWMDEALINDHRTIQCSKLNFNGEPFYWQYQYLTGLGMLNPVAPSGFEENERFKPMNAVCFEGGLFHRSVIEEVGLPDPRFFIHWNDTMYGYLCSKVTHPILIPDVLMQRTREQDHLRVGNVRKLNKASDMLRFHTMRNRGYMAQYLKEHNDYKPLSFQFGTALTFGMECIRLFAGDKHDIPKGLKVLFEGTHTGRKLRHDTSW
;
A
#
# COMPACT_ATOMS: atom_id res chain seq x y z
N ASP A 1 -11.10 4.99 13.01
CA ASP A 1 -10.79 4.43 14.34
C ASP A 1 -10.40 2.95 14.31
N ASP A 2 -9.60 2.55 13.31
CA ASP A 2 -9.17 1.16 13.17
C ASP A 2 -7.87 0.86 13.91
N VAL A 3 -7.16 1.90 14.37
CA VAL A 3 -5.93 1.80 15.14
C VAL A 3 -5.91 2.77 16.31
N ARG A 4 -5.18 2.43 17.37
CA ARG A 4 -4.83 3.32 18.47
C ARG A 4 -3.32 3.45 18.58
N VAL A 5 -2.87 4.63 18.95
CA VAL A 5 -1.46 4.92 19.24
C VAL A 5 -1.11 4.39 20.63
N VAL A 6 0.07 3.79 20.80
CA VAL A 6 0.53 3.37 22.12
C VAL A 6 0.91 4.58 23.00
N PRO A 7 0.80 4.52 24.34
CA PRO A 7 0.98 5.68 25.20
C PRO A 7 2.35 6.37 25.08
N ASN A 8 3.43 5.61 24.85
CA ASN A 8 4.81 6.10 24.75
C ASN A 8 5.30 6.25 23.29
N ALA A 9 4.39 6.35 22.32
CA ALA A 9 4.73 6.38 20.89
C ALA A 9 5.70 7.51 20.52
N LEU A 10 5.50 8.71 21.07
CA LEU A 10 6.37 9.85 20.78
C LEU A 10 7.79 9.67 21.36
N GLU A 11 7.89 9.06 22.53
CA GLU A 11 9.20 8.75 23.17
C GLU A 11 9.96 7.72 22.33
N LEU A 12 9.28 6.68 21.85
CA LEU A 12 9.86 5.67 20.97
C LEU A 12 10.26 6.23 19.61
N LEU A 13 9.53 7.22 19.13
CA LEU A 13 9.77 7.84 17.83
C LEU A 13 10.90 8.87 17.85
N GLN A 14 11.15 9.54 18.99
CA GLN A 14 12.10 10.63 19.09
C GLN A 14 13.49 10.31 18.54
N PRO A 15 14.15 9.16 18.88
CA PRO A 15 15.45 8.82 18.33
C PRO A 15 15.48 8.71 16.80
N TRP A 16 14.39 8.21 16.21
CA TRP A 16 14.26 8.09 14.76
C TRP A 16 14.10 9.45 14.09
N MET A 17 13.38 10.38 14.72
CA MET A 17 13.19 11.73 14.22
C MET A 17 14.51 12.53 14.29
N ASP A 18 15.28 12.37 15.35
CA ASP A 18 16.58 13.05 15.51
C ASP A 18 17.57 12.65 14.41
N GLU A 19 17.53 11.40 13.98
CA GLU A 19 18.39 10.88 12.90
C GLU A 19 17.80 11.07 11.50
N ALA A 20 16.51 11.33 11.38
CA ALA A 20 15.79 11.34 10.10
C ALA A 20 16.38 12.33 9.08
N LEU A 21 16.78 13.51 9.52
CA LEU A 21 17.37 14.52 8.64
C LEU A 21 18.82 14.21 8.30
N ILE A 22 19.56 13.59 9.21
CA ILE A 22 20.99 13.26 9.03
C ILE A 22 21.14 12.15 7.98
N ASN A 23 20.27 11.14 8.03
CA ASN A 23 20.35 9.95 7.19
C ASN A 23 19.36 9.98 6.00
N ASP A 24 18.67 11.10 5.80
CA ASP A 24 17.61 11.26 4.80
C ASP A 24 16.48 10.23 4.92
N HIS A 25 16.16 9.83 6.15
CA HIS A 25 15.01 8.97 6.47
C HIS A 25 13.76 9.77 6.84
N ARG A 26 13.47 10.80 6.02
CA ARG A 26 12.40 11.78 6.28
C ARG A 26 10.98 11.21 6.13
N THR A 27 10.86 9.92 5.83
CA THR A 27 9.60 9.17 5.85
C THR A 27 9.82 7.87 6.62
N ILE A 28 9.03 7.67 7.68
CA ILE A 28 9.15 6.54 8.60
C ILE A 28 7.81 5.83 8.68
N GLN A 29 7.81 4.51 8.58
CA GLN A 29 6.68 3.65 8.87
C GLN A 29 6.93 2.92 10.18
N CYS A 30 6.03 3.00 11.14
CA CYS A 30 6.14 2.21 12.36
C CYS A 30 5.60 0.80 12.18
N SER A 31 6.10 -0.12 13.00
CA SER A 31 5.47 -1.42 13.22
C SER A 31 4.15 -1.26 13.99
N LYS A 32 3.26 -2.21 13.83
CA LYS A 32 1.97 -2.24 14.53
C LYS A 32 1.57 -3.65 14.96
N LEU A 33 0.68 -3.74 15.93
CA LEU A 33 0.09 -4.99 16.36
C LEU A 33 -1.31 -5.18 15.77
N ASN A 34 -1.68 -6.42 15.57
CA ASN A 34 -3.05 -6.83 15.33
C ASN A 34 -3.92 -6.60 16.57
N PHE A 35 -5.23 -6.75 16.41
CA PHE A 35 -6.19 -6.69 17.51
C PHE A 35 -5.86 -7.63 18.67
N ASN A 36 -5.37 -8.83 18.36
CA ASN A 36 -4.98 -9.86 19.34
C ASN A 36 -3.57 -9.67 19.94
N GLY A 37 -2.88 -8.57 19.62
CA GLY A 37 -1.54 -8.27 20.11
C GLY A 37 -0.39 -8.95 19.37
N GLU A 38 -0.69 -9.74 18.32
CA GLU A 38 0.35 -10.30 17.46
C GLU A 38 0.91 -9.24 16.48
N PRO A 39 2.19 -9.36 16.07
CA PRO A 39 2.75 -8.46 15.07
C PRO A 39 1.92 -8.43 13.79
N PHE A 40 1.66 -7.25 13.30
CA PHE A 40 1.05 -7.04 11.99
C PHE A 40 2.11 -6.61 11.00
N TYR A 41 2.39 -7.48 10.04
CA TYR A 41 3.38 -7.20 9.02
C TYR A 41 2.74 -6.57 7.79
N TRP A 42 3.17 -5.35 7.48
CA TRP A 42 2.73 -4.64 6.31
C TRP A 42 3.65 -4.92 5.11
N GLN A 43 3.09 -4.93 3.91
CA GLN A 43 3.88 -5.01 2.69
C GLN A 43 4.53 -3.64 2.42
N TYR A 44 5.84 -3.57 2.56
CA TYR A 44 6.62 -2.33 2.51
C TYR A 44 7.39 -2.14 1.19
N GLN A 45 7.35 -3.13 0.30
CA GLN A 45 8.01 -3.07 -0.99
C GLN A 45 6.99 -2.98 -2.12
N TYR A 46 7.08 -1.92 -2.91
CA TYR A 46 6.29 -1.73 -4.12
C TYR A 46 7.12 -2.12 -5.34
N LEU A 47 6.63 -3.10 -6.10
CA LEU A 47 7.22 -3.57 -7.34
C LEU A 47 6.74 -2.68 -8.49
N THR A 48 7.48 -1.62 -8.78
CA THR A 48 7.13 -0.59 -9.77
C THR A 48 6.82 -1.17 -11.13
N GLY A 49 7.64 -2.12 -11.59
CA GLY A 49 7.43 -2.80 -12.87
C GLY A 49 6.10 -3.54 -12.97
N LEU A 50 5.58 -4.08 -11.87
CA LEU A 50 4.30 -4.80 -11.82
C LEU A 50 3.14 -3.90 -11.36
N GLY A 51 3.45 -2.76 -10.74
CA GLY A 51 2.47 -1.90 -10.11
C GLY A 51 1.70 -2.61 -8.99
N MET A 52 2.40 -3.33 -8.12
CA MET A 52 1.81 -4.07 -7.00
C MET A 52 2.78 -4.18 -5.82
N LEU A 53 2.23 -4.37 -4.63
CA LEU A 53 3.06 -4.67 -3.45
C LEU A 53 3.67 -6.07 -3.57
N ASN A 54 4.91 -6.23 -3.08
CA ASN A 54 5.62 -7.49 -3.09
C ASN A 54 4.96 -8.49 -2.10
N PRO A 55 4.31 -9.56 -2.59
CA PRO A 55 3.61 -10.50 -1.71
C PRO A 55 4.55 -11.45 -0.96
N VAL A 56 5.82 -11.49 -1.35
CA VAL A 56 6.84 -12.38 -0.79
C VAL A 56 7.95 -11.62 -0.06
N ALA A 57 7.75 -10.32 0.17
CA ALA A 57 8.68 -9.55 0.99
C ALA A 57 8.77 -10.18 2.40
N PRO A 58 9.98 -10.30 2.97
CA PRO A 58 10.14 -10.83 4.31
C PRO A 58 9.29 -10.05 5.32
N SER A 59 8.51 -10.77 6.12
CA SER A 59 7.75 -10.19 7.22
C SER A 59 8.58 -10.25 8.51
N GLY A 60 8.49 -9.21 9.33
CA GLY A 60 9.25 -9.13 10.57
C GLY A 60 10.68 -8.62 10.39
N PHE A 61 11.39 -8.55 11.49
CA PHE A 61 12.77 -8.09 11.58
C PHE A 61 13.67 -9.25 12.00
N GLU A 62 14.87 -9.30 11.44
CA GLU A 62 15.93 -10.20 11.90
C GLU A 62 16.54 -9.67 13.21
N GLU A 63 17.24 -10.54 13.93
CA GLU A 63 17.95 -10.15 15.13
C GLU A 63 19.00 -9.08 14.76
N ASN A 64 18.96 -7.93 15.45
CA ASN A 64 19.81 -6.76 15.20
C ASN A 64 19.50 -5.98 13.90
N GLU A 65 18.45 -6.29 13.17
CA GLU A 65 18.01 -5.48 12.04
C GLU A 65 17.36 -4.19 12.57
N ARG A 66 18.05 -3.08 12.39
CA ARG A 66 17.63 -1.79 12.94
C ARG A 66 16.40 -1.22 12.23
N PHE A 67 16.34 -1.32 10.90
CA PHE A 67 15.21 -0.90 10.07
C PHE A 67 15.24 -1.62 8.73
N LYS A 68 14.13 -1.56 7.99
CA LYS A 68 14.05 -2.03 6.61
C LYS A 68 13.86 -0.87 5.65
N PRO A 69 14.64 -0.79 4.55
CA PRO A 69 14.35 0.16 3.48
C PRO A 69 13.01 -0.18 2.83
N MET A 70 12.24 0.86 2.49
CA MET A 70 10.92 0.69 1.88
C MET A 70 10.67 1.72 0.77
N ASN A 71 9.69 1.44 -0.08
CA ASN A 71 9.19 2.36 -1.10
C ASN A 71 7.66 2.32 -1.22
N ALA A 72 7.00 1.84 -0.17
CA ALA A 72 5.55 1.89 0.00
C ALA A 72 5.27 2.23 1.46
N VAL A 73 4.36 3.13 1.71
CA VAL A 73 3.97 3.58 3.05
C VAL A 73 2.49 3.30 3.23
N CYS A 74 2.08 3.02 4.45
CA CYS A 74 0.68 3.00 4.86
C CYS A 74 0.40 4.26 5.67
N PHE A 75 -0.69 4.94 5.42
CA PHE A 75 -1.07 6.12 6.23
C PHE A 75 -1.36 5.75 7.70
N GLU A 76 -1.71 4.50 7.97
CA GLU A 76 -1.72 3.99 9.35
C GLU A 76 -0.27 3.84 9.86
N GLY A 77 0.21 4.83 10.63
CA GLY A 77 1.54 4.83 11.22
C GLY A 77 2.67 5.30 10.30
N GLY A 78 2.33 5.89 9.18
CA GLY A 78 3.29 6.63 8.36
C GLY A 78 3.55 8.02 8.93
N LEU A 79 4.81 8.38 9.08
CA LEU A 79 5.27 9.70 9.49
C LEU A 79 6.04 10.33 8.35
N PHE A 80 5.71 11.58 8.06
CA PHE A 80 6.28 12.32 6.95
C PHE A 80 6.85 13.62 7.48
N HIS A 81 8.14 13.83 7.30
CA HIS A 81 8.74 15.12 7.60
C HIS A 81 8.12 16.19 6.69
N ARG A 82 7.92 17.39 7.21
CA ARG A 82 7.27 18.48 6.48
C ARG A 82 7.93 18.76 5.14
N SER A 83 9.26 18.72 5.06
CA SER A 83 9.98 18.94 3.80
C SER A 83 9.62 17.94 2.71
N VAL A 84 9.31 16.68 3.05
CA VAL A 84 8.85 15.69 2.07
C VAL A 84 7.50 16.09 1.49
N ILE A 85 6.58 16.58 2.36
CA ILE A 85 5.28 17.08 1.90
C ILE A 85 5.42 18.31 1.01
N GLU A 86 6.38 19.20 1.31
CA GLU A 86 6.69 20.38 0.50
C GLU A 86 7.29 20.01 -0.87
N GLU A 87 8.07 18.93 -0.95
CA GLU A 87 8.68 18.45 -2.19
C GLU A 87 7.72 17.60 -3.04
N VAL A 88 6.95 16.70 -2.42
CA VAL A 88 6.09 15.74 -3.11
C VAL A 88 4.68 16.28 -3.32
N GLY A 89 4.23 17.21 -2.48
CA GLY A 89 2.85 17.68 -2.40
C GLY A 89 1.99 16.78 -1.51
N LEU A 90 0.69 17.03 -1.53
CA LEU A 90 -0.30 16.23 -0.80
C LEU A 90 -0.66 14.95 -1.57
N PRO A 91 -1.16 13.91 -0.88
CA PRO A 91 -1.68 12.72 -1.55
C PRO A 91 -2.76 13.08 -2.59
N ASP A 92 -2.69 12.45 -3.75
CA ASP A 92 -3.61 12.70 -4.86
C ASP A 92 -5.04 12.22 -4.53
N PRO A 93 -6.02 13.14 -4.40
CA PRO A 93 -7.39 12.79 -4.03
C PRO A 93 -8.12 11.96 -5.08
N ARG A 94 -7.63 11.91 -6.34
CA ARG A 94 -8.22 11.13 -7.42
C ARG A 94 -8.19 9.63 -7.14
N PHE A 95 -7.23 9.15 -6.33
CA PHE A 95 -7.21 7.76 -5.89
C PHE A 95 -8.43 7.40 -5.06
N PHE A 96 -8.93 8.32 -4.23
CA PHE A 96 -10.07 8.16 -3.32
C PHE A 96 -9.89 7.03 -2.31
N ILE A 97 -9.79 5.77 -2.76
CA ILE A 97 -9.56 4.58 -1.94
C ILE A 97 -8.65 3.61 -2.67
N HIS A 98 -7.81 2.91 -1.93
CA HIS A 98 -6.84 1.91 -2.39
C HIS A 98 -5.72 2.48 -3.28
N TRP A 99 -4.52 2.07 -3.05
CA TRP A 99 -3.27 2.50 -3.68
C TRP A 99 -2.83 3.94 -3.38
N ASN A 100 -3.64 4.77 -2.76
CA ASN A 100 -3.30 6.15 -2.42
C ASN A 100 -2.06 6.25 -1.53
N ASP A 101 -2.03 5.49 -0.44
CA ASP A 101 -0.91 5.41 0.51
C ASP A 101 0.34 4.78 -0.12
N THR A 102 0.17 3.68 -0.86
CA THR A 102 1.26 3.01 -1.59
C THR A 102 1.92 3.95 -2.59
N MET A 103 1.12 4.67 -3.38
CA MET A 103 1.66 5.62 -4.37
C MET A 103 2.28 6.83 -3.72
N TYR A 104 1.71 7.34 -2.63
CA TYR A 104 2.33 8.41 -1.88
C TYR A 104 3.69 7.99 -1.29
N GLY A 105 3.78 6.79 -0.73
CA GLY A 105 5.03 6.21 -0.27
C GLY A 105 6.06 6.04 -1.39
N TYR A 106 5.61 5.62 -2.59
CA TYR A 106 6.47 5.57 -3.77
C TYR A 106 7.01 6.96 -4.15
N LEU A 107 6.17 7.98 -4.17
CA LEU A 107 6.59 9.35 -4.45
C LEU A 107 7.58 9.87 -3.38
N CYS A 108 7.32 9.61 -2.11
CA CYS A 108 8.26 9.92 -1.04
C CYS A 108 9.62 9.24 -1.27
N SER A 109 9.64 8.00 -1.77
CA SER A 109 10.89 7.29 -2.07
C SER A 109 11.71 7.88 -3.22
N LYS A 110 11.19 8.89 -3.94
CA LYS A 110 11.93 9.63 -4.96
C LYS A 110 12.71 10.81 -4.39
N VAL A 111 12.38 11.26 -3.20
CA VAL A 111 12.95 12.45 -2.56
C VAL A 111 13.61 12.17 -1.21
N THR A 112 13.43 10.98 -0.65
CA THR A 112 14.01 10.54 0.63
C THR A 112 14.20 9.02 0.62
N HIS A 113 14.78 8.47 1.68
CA HIS A 113 14.95 7.03 1.89
C HIS A 113 13.96 6.53 2.96
N PRO A 114 12.71 6.17 2.61
CA PRO A 114 11.72 5.70 3.58
C PRO A 114 12.18 4.43 4.28
N ILE A 115 11.90 4.35 5.58
CA ILE A 115 12.25 3.19 6.41
C ILE A 115 11.05 2.66 7.20
N LEU A 116 11.00 1.34 7.35
CA LEU A 116 10.14 0.66 8.30
C LEU A 116 10.94 0.38 9.56
N ILE A 117 10.44 0.83 10.72
CA ILE A 117 11.09 0.64 12.02
C ILE A 117 10.43 -0.50 12.82
N PRO A 118 11.21 -1.22 13.64
CA PRO A 118 10.67 -2.31 14.47
C PRO A 118 9.76 -1.82 15.61
N ASP A 119 9.92 -0.56 16.02
CA ASP A 119 9.15 -0.02 17.15
C ASP A 119 7.65 -0.05 16.85
N VAL A 120 6.92 -0.63 17.79
CA VAL A 120 5.47 -0.73 17.73
C VAL A 120 4.86 0.55 18.29
N LEU A 121 4.33 1.39 17.40
CA LEU A 121 3.69 2.64 17.79
C LEU A 121 2.16 2.58 17.72
N MET A 122 1.61 1.52 17.13
CA MET A 122 0.17 1.38 16.92
C MET A 122 -0.32 -0.03 17.16
N GLN A 123 -1.58 -0.13 17.58
CA GLN A 123 -2.31 -1.39 17.69
C GLN A 123 -3.68 -1.26 17.02
N ARG A 124 -4.10 -2.29 16.29
CA ARG A 124 -5.46 -2.35 15.72
C ARG A 124 -6.50 -2.48 16.81
N THR A 125 -7.62 -1.78 16.65
CA THR A 125 -8.76 -1.80 17.59
C THR A 125 -9.81 -2.84 17.20
N ARG A 126 -9.73 -3.38 15.97
CA ARG A 126 -10.70 -4.34 15.43
C ARG A 126 -9.98 -5.48 14.70
N GLU A 127 -10.57 -6.66 14.77
CA GLU A 127 -10.16 -7.77 13.93
C GLU A 127 -10.51 -7.46 12.46
N GLN A 128 -9.59 -7.77 11.56
CA GLN A 128 -9.86 -7.66 10.12
C GLN A 128 -10.64 -8.88 9.64
N ASP A 129 -11.71 -8.62 8.90
CA ASP A 129 -12.45 -9.66 8.18
C ASP A 129 -11.56 -10.26 7.08
N HIS A 130 -11.08 -11.47 7.30
CA HIS A 130 -10.27 -12.21 6.35
C HIS A 130 -11.06 -13.33 5.69
N LEU A 131 -10.89 -13.48 4.38
CA LEU A 131 -11.29 -14.67 3.64
C LEU A 131 -10.20 -15.73 3.72
N ARG A 132 -10.56 -16.94 4.09
CA ARG A 132 -9.66 -18.10 4.00
C ARG A 132 -9.72 -18.67 2.58
N VAL A 133 -8.58 -18.75 1.91
CA VAL A 133 -8.43 -19.50 0.65
C VAL A 133 -7.54 -20.70 0.95
N GLY A 134 -8.15 -21.85 1.17
CA GLY A 134 -7.44 -23.05 1.65
C GLY A 134 -6.75 -22.83 2.99
N ASN A 135 -5.62 -23.48 3.20
CA ASN A 135 -4.82 -23.34 4.44
C ASN A 135 -3.74 -22.24 4.36
N VAL A 136 -3.64 -21.51 3.23
CA VAL A 136 -2.39 -20.81 2.90
C VAL A 136 -2.46 -19.29 3.03
N ARG A 137 -3.62 -18.63 2.94
CA ARG A 137 -3.66 -17.16 3.05
C ARG A 137 -5.02 -16.63 3.43
N LYS A 138 -5.01 -15.70 4.37
CA LYS A 138 -6.16 -14.85 4.66
C LYS A 138 -6.18 -13.70 3.63
N LEU A 139 -7.24 -13.60 2.84
CA LEU A 139 -7.47 -12.46 1.94
C LEU A 139 -8.51 -11.54 2.58
N ASN A 140 -8.31 -10.24 2.49
CA ASN A 140 -9.32 -9.28 2.95
C ASN A 140 -10.54 -9.35 2.03
N LYS A 141 -11.74 -9.25 2.62
CA LYS A 141 -12.97 -9.05 1.85
C LYS A 141 -12.87 -7.74 1.08
N ALA A 142 -13.37 -7.73 -0.14
CA ALA A 142 -13.42 -6.53 -0.97
C ALA A 142 -14.87 -6.22 -1.37
N SER A 143 -15.30 -4.99 -1.21
CA SER A 143 -16.57 -4.51 -1.76
C SER A 143 -16.45 -4.25 -3.26
N ASP A 144 -17.59 -4.15 -3.97
CA ASP A 144 -17.61 -3.78 -5.39
C ASP A 144 -16.93 -2.43 -5.62
N MET A 145 -17.16 -1.46 -4.72
CA MET A 145 -16.49 -0.17 -4.77
C MET A 145 -14.97 -0.34 -4.69
N LEU A 146 -14.47 -1.14 -3.76
CA LEU A 146 -13.03 -1.38 -3.62
C LEU A 146 -12.47 -2.08 -4.86
N ARG A 147 -13.15 -3.10 -5.41
CA ARG A 147 -12.76 -3.79 -6.65
C ARG A 147 -12.63 -2.83 -7.83
N PHE A 148 -13.64 -1.96 -8.02
CA PHE A 148 -13.61 -0.94 -9.06
C PHE A 148 -12.37 -0.05 -8.94
N HIS A 149 -12.17 0.54 -7.75
CA HIS A 149 -11.04 1.45 -7.52
C HIS A 149 -9.68 0.75 -7.58
N THR A 150 -9.58 -0.50 -7.12
CA THR A 150 -8.36 -1.31 -7.27
C THR A 150 -7.91 -1.36 -8.72
N MET A 151 -8.81 -1.60 -9.65
CA MET A 151 -8.49 -1.70 -11.08
C MET A 151 -8.38 -0.32 -11.75
N ARG A 152 -9.28 0.62 -11.45
CA ARG A 152 -9.24 1.98 -12.00
C ARG A 152 -7.96 2.71 -11.65
N ASN A 153 -7.55 2.65 -10.40
CA ASN A 153 -6.40 3.39 -9.89
C ASN A 153 -5.07 2.93 -10.50
N ARG A 154 -5.02 1.72 -11.07
CA ARG A 154 -3.87 1.30 -11.87
C ARG A 154 -3.60 2.21 -13.06
N GLY A 155 -4.61 2.92 -13.55
CA GLY A 155 -4.44 3.98 -14.56
C GLY A 155 -3.60 5.15 -14.03
N TYR A 156 -3.94 5.67 -12.88
CA TYR A 156 -3.18 6.73 -12.20
C TYR A 156 -1.77 6.28 -11.81
N MET A 157 -1.64 5.06 -11.26
CA MET A 157 -0.32 4.48 -10.97
C MET A 157 0.59 4.47 -12.19
N ALA A 158 0.05 4.09 -13.35
CA ALA A 158 0.84 4.05 -14.59
C ALA A 158 1.32 5.44 -15.02
N GLN A 159 0.53 6.49 -14.79
CA GLN A 159 0.95 7.86 -15.10
C GLN A 159 2.10 8.31 -14.20
N TYR A 160 1.98 8.15 -12.89
CA TYR A 160 3.08 8.44 -11.96
C TYR A 160 4.36 7.66 -12.28
N LEU A 161 4.23 6.37 -12.62
CA LEU A 161 5.39 5.57 -13.02
C LEU A 161 6.03 6.06 -14.32
N LYS A 162 5.26 6.61 -15.27
CA LYS A 162 5.79 7.22 -16.49
C LYS A 162 6.54 8.52 -16.18
N GLU A 163 5.99 9.39 -15.34
CA GLU A 163 6.62 10.64 -14.91
C GLU A 163 8.00 10.39 -14.29
N HIS A 164 8.14 9.28 -13.56
CA HIS A 164 9.41 8.91 -12.91
C HIS A 164 10.26 7.92 -13.70
N ASN A 165 9.93 7.62 -14.96
CA ASN A 165 10.64 6.67 -15.84
C ASN A 165 10.70 5.22 -15.32
N ASP A 166 9.79 4.83 -14.43
CA ASP A 166 9.68 3.48 -13.86
C ASP A 166 8.64 2.60 -14.56
N TYR A 167 7.90 3.15 -15.52
CA TYR A 167 6.85 2.43 -16.22
C TYR A 167 7.41 1.41 -17.20
N LYS A 168 7.13 0.14 -16.96
CA LYS A 168 7.46 -0.99 -17.86
C LYS A 168 6.19 -1.60 -18.44
N PRO A 169 5.80 -1.27 -19.69
CA PRO A 169 4.48 -1.58 -20.24
C PRO A 169 4.06 -3.04 -20.11
N LEU A 170 4.90 -3.98 -20.51
CA LEU A 170 4.59 -5.42 -20.49
C LEU A 170 4.48 -5.95 -19.06
N SER A 171 5.45 -5.64 -18.21
CA SER A 171 5.42 -6.00 -16.79
C SER A 171 4.21 -5.44 -16.08
N PHE A 172 3.89 -4.16 -16.32
CA PHE A 172 2.74 -3.52 -15.70
C PHE A 172 1.41 -4.14 -16.14
N GLN A 173 1.29 -4.53 -17.42
CA GLN A 173 0.11 -5.25 -17.90
C GLN A 173 0.00 -6.64 -17.27
N PHE A 174 1.11 -7.36 -17.13
CA PHE A 174 1.15 -8.62 -16.42
C PHE A 174 0.72 -8.45 -14.95
N GLY A 175 1.26 -7.46 -14.24
CA GLY A 175 0.81 -7.11 -12.87
C GLY A 175 -0.68 -6.73 -12.82
N THR A 176 -1.22 -6.09 -13.87
CA THR A 176 -2.65 -5.80 -13.97
C THR A 176 -3.47 -7.09 -14.09
N ALA A 177 -3.04 -8.04 -14.91
CA ALA A 177 -3.69 -9.35 -15.03
C ALA A 177 -3.65 -10.14 -13.72
N LEU A 178 -2.50 -10.12 -13.02
CA LEU A 178 -2.38 -10.74 -11.69
C LEU A 178 -3.33 -10.10 -10.67
N THR A 179 -3.41 -8.77 -10.64
CA THR A 179 -4.32 -8.05 -9.73
C THR A 179 -5.77 -8.40 -10.04
N PHE A 180 -6.15 -8.43 -11.31
CA PHE A 180 -7.49 -8.84 -11.75
C PHE A 180 -7.80 -10.27 -11.31
N GLY A 181 -6.88 -11.21 -11.52
CA GLY A 181 -7.03 -12.60 -11.10
C GLY A 181 -7.20 -12.73 -9.58
N MET A 182 -6.42 -11.99 -8.79
CA MET A 182 -6.57 -11.96 -7.32
C MET A 182 -7.94 -11.43 -6.90
N GLU A 183 -8.45 -10.39 -7.55
CA GLU A 183 -9.79 -9.86 -7.27
C GLU A 183 -10.90 -10.85 -7.68
N CYS A 184 -10.71 -11.61 -8.77
CA CYS A 184 -11.62 -12.72 -9.10
C CYS A 184 -11.60 -13.80 -8.00
N ILE A 185 -10.43 -14.21 -7.51
CA ILE A 185 -10.33 -15.18 -6.41
C ILE A 185 -11.05 -14.66 -5.16
N ARG A 186 -10.88 -13.39 -4.80
CA ARG A 186 -11.60 -12.76 -3.68
C ARG A 186 -13.11 -12.78 -3.89
N LEU A 187 -13.56 -12.48 -5.10
CA LEU A 187 -14.98 -12.48 -5.45
C LEU A 187 -15.59 -13.88 -5.32
N PHE A 188 -14.96 -14.90 -5.89
CA PHE A 188 -15.46 -16.29 -5.84
C PHE A 188 -15.36 -16.91 -4.44
N ALA A 189 -14.36 -16.52 -3.64
CA ALA A 189 -14.19 -17.04 -2.28
C ALA A 189 -15.08 -16.34 -1.25
N GLY A 190 -15.40 -15.05 -1.48
CA GLY A 190 -16.05 -14.20 -0.47
C GLY A 190 -17.51 -13.85 -0.72
N ASP A 191 -17.87 -13.59 -1.96
CA ASP A 191 -19.19 -13.09 -2.34
C ASP A 191 -19.95 -14.09 -3.20
N LYS A 192 -20.56 -15.08 -2.58
CA LYS A 192 -21.37 -16.07 -3.31
C LYS A 192 -22.66 -15.50 -3.92
N HIS A 193 -23.05 -14.26 -3.57
CA HIS A 193 -24.39 -13.74 -3.89
C HIS A 193 -24.50 -12.89 -5.17
N ASP A 194 -23.44 -12.29 -5.67
CA ASP A 194 -23.53 -11.43 -6.87
C ASP A 194 -22.25 -11.44 -7.73
N ILE A 195 -21.80 -12.65 -8.07
CA ILE A 195 -20.60 -12.84 -8.93
C ILE A 195 -20.71 -12.08 -10.25
N PRO A 196 -21.85 -12.12 -11.00
CA PRO A 196 -21.97 -11.37 -12.26
C PRO A 196 -21.75 -9.87 -12.10
N LYS A 197 -22.30 -9.26 -11.04
CA LYS A 197 -22.12 -7.84 -10.73
C LYS A 197 -20.68 -7.54 -10.37
N GLY A 198 -20.07 -8.32 -9.51
CA GLY A 198 -18.66 -8.17 -9.12
C GLY A 198 -17.70 -8.26 -10.32
N LEU A 199 -17.92 -9.20 -11.24
CA LEU A 199 -17.17 -9.29 -12.50
C LEU A 199 -17.37 -8.07 -13.38
N LYS A 200 -18.62 -7.61 -13.57
CA LYS A 200 -18.92 -6.39 -14.32
C LYS A 200 -18.14 -5.20 -13.77
N VAL A 201 -18.15 -5.01 -12.45
CA VAL A 201 -17.43 -3.92 -11.78
C VAL A 201 -15.91 -4.03 -11.99
N LEU A 202 -15.33 -5.22 -11.94
CA LEU A 202 -13.91 -5.44 -12.24
C LEU A 202 -13.55 -5.06 -13.67
N PHE A 203 -14.40 -5.44 -14.64
CA PHE A 203 -14.20 -5.05 -16.04
C PHE A 203 -14.33 -3.54 -16.25
N GLU A 204 -15.33 -2.90 -15.64
CA GLU A 204 -15.52 -1.44 -15.70
C GLU A 204 -14.32 -0.70 -15.12
N GLY A 205 -13.83 -1.11 -13.93
CA GLY A 205 -12.64 -0.54 -13.32
C GLY A 205 -11.40 -0.72 -14.19
N THR A 206 -11.22 -1.91 -14.78
CA THR A 206 -10.09 -2.21 -15.68
C THR A 206 -10.15 -1.34 -16.96
N HIS A 207 -11.34 -1.22 -17.57
CA HIS A 207 -11.54 -0.39 -18.75
C HIS A 207 -11.25 1.09 -18.46
N THR A 208 -11.77 1.60 -17.34
CA THR A 208 -11.52 2.98 -16.90
C THR A 208 -10.04 3.21 -16.62
N GLY A 209 -9.38 2.30 -15.91
CA GLY A 209 -7.94 2.37 -15.65
C GLY A 209 -7.10 2.33 -16.92
N ARG A 210 -7.53 1.55 -17.94
CA ARG A 210 -6.87 1.56 -19.26
C ARG A 210 -6.99 2.91 -19.96
N LYS A 211 -8.15 3.56 -19.91
CA LYS A 211 -8.34 4.91 -20.47
C LYS A 211 -7.44 5.92 -19.76
N LEU A 212 -7.44 5.94 -18.42
CA LEU A 212 -6.61 6.83 -17.63
C LEU A 212 -5.11 6.64 -17.90
N ARG A 213 -4.66 5.39 -18.09
CA ARG A 213 -3.27 5.10 -18.45
C ARG A 213 -2.82 5.72 -19.77
N HIS A 214 -3.73 5.91 -20.71
CA HIS A 214 -3.47 6.48 -22.03
C HIS A 214 -3.90 7.95 -22.14
N ASP A 215 -4.37 8.54 -21.05
CA ASP A 215 -4.72 9.95 -21.00
C ASP A 215 -3.48 10.82 -21.20
N THR A 216 -3.51 11.67 -22.18
CA THR A 216 -2.43 12.62 -22.50
C THR A 216 -2.65 14.00 -21.89
N SER A 217 -3.78 14.21 -21.23
CA SER A 217 -4.12 15.43 -20.51
C SER A 217 -3.72 15.39 -19.02
N TRP A 218 -3.01 14.37 -18.66
CA TRP A 218 -2.52 14.13 -17.30
C TRP A 218 -1.58 15.26 -16.81
#